data_5434d36149a74c77f497f8b274a52d0b
#
_entry.id   5434d36149a74c77f497f8b274a52d0b
#
_cell.length_a   1.000
_cell.length_b   1.000
_cell.length_c   1.000
_cell.angle_alpha   90.00
_cell.angle_beta   90.00
_cell.angle_gamma   90.00
#
_symmetry.space_group_name_H-M   'P 1'
#
loop_
_entity.id
_entity.type
_entity.pdbx_description
1 polymer ?
#
loop_
_entity_poly.entity_id
_entity_poly.type
_entity_poly.pdbx_seq_one_letter_code
_entity_poly.pdbx_strand_id
1 'polypeptide(L)'
;MIEAYIANNQFQDALDLLNDMDDEMTRYQRLVCLYGLGEYQMAKAEGMLAKAKASNTYYDVVSIYVATLKELEEFEEAINIMVEELSMPYISYEYEAIFNAAHDELLLAKREANEGMERHNNAFSLDDMENILMKDLPNEDLLYMAIEQMEGINIRRLLPAIRNFLKDENKPSFAKSLLIELMIDQEIDEEMTLVKKGIEYGINPSYAPLVLNQEVGGTILNLLSEGIEDDNPSLYSLCEQFLNFYLYLVYPKYIDDYDYRPIAAAIHYHIASMQYIDIELDDIEYLYNCDKEEILEKLNEIKEIEY
;
A
#
# COMPACT_ATOMS: atom_id res chain seq x y z
N MET A 1 -12.22 2.01 -44.37
CA MET A 1 -10.89 1.89 -45.04
C MET A 1 -9.79 1.76 -43.98
N ILE A 2 -9.65 2.73 -43.07
CA ILE A 2 -8.63 2.69 -42.00
C ILE A 2 -8.76 1.42 -41.14
N GLU A 3 -9.95 1.07 -40.67
CA GLU A 3 -10.21 -0.15 -39.90
C GLU A 3 -9.80 -1.41 -40.61
N ALA A 4 -9.94 -1.47 -41.97
CA ALA A 4 -9.52 -2.58 -42.74
C ALA A 4 -7.98 -2.71 -42.79
N TYR A 5 -7.25 -1.61 -42.83
CA TYR A 5 -5.79 -1.63 -42.74
C TYR A 5 -5.33 -2.10 -41.34
N ILE A 6 -5.93 -1.57 -40.28
CA ILE A 6 -5.63 -2.00 -38.91
C ILE A 6 -5.91 -3.49 -38.71
N ALA A 7 -7.07 -3.97 -39.16
CA ALA A 7 -7.45 -5.40 -39.08
C ALA A 7 -6.50 -6.34 -39.84
N ASN A 8 -5.81 -5.82 -40.86
CA ASN A 8 -4.83 -6.56 -41.66
C ASN A 8 -3.38 -6.32 -41.17
N ASN A 9 -3.17 -5.67 -40.02
CA ASN A 9 -1.85 -5.29 -39.50
C ASN A 9 -1.03 -4.36 -40.41
N GLN A 10 -1.70 -3.63 -41.32
CA GLN A 10 -1.10 -2.64 -42.21
C GLN A 10 -1.07 -1.27 -41.51
N PHE A 11 -0.38 -1.23 -40.36
CA PHE A 11 -0.41 -0.07 -39.44
C PHE A 11 0.17 1.20 -40.05
N GLN A 12 1.23 1.08 -40.89
CA GLN A 12 1.82 2.25 -41.54
C GLN A 12 0.87 2.89 -42.55
N ASP A 13 0.19 2.08 -43.39
CA ASP A 13 -0.77 2.59 -44.35
C ASP A 13 -1.98 3.24 -43.69
N ALA A 14 -2.41 2.70 -42.51
CA ALA A 14 -3.45 3.30 -41.70
C ALA A 14 -2.99 4.63 -41.09
N LEU A 15 -1.77 4.69 -40.56
CA LEU A 15 -1.19 5.87 -39.91
C LEU A 15 -1.07 7.04 -40.87
N ASP A 16 -0.65 6.79 -42.11
CA ASP A 16 -0.51 7.79 -43.16
C ASP A 16 -1.86 8.47 -43.50
N LEU A 17 -2.96 7.74 -43.36
CA LEU A 17 -4.32 8.28 -43.57
C LEU A 17 -4.87 9.05 -42.38
N LEU A 18 -4.29 8.89 -41.18
CA LEU A 18 -4.75 9.49 -39.94
C LEU A 18 -4.08 10.83 -39.60
N ASN A 19 -3.05 11.25 -40.38
CA ASN A 19 -2.15 12.36 -40.00
C ASN A 19 -2.82 13.72 -39.85
N ASP A 20 -3.91 14.00 -40.58
CA ASP A 20 -4.57 15.31 -40.62
C ASP A 20 -5.84 15.38 -39.75
N MET A 21 -6.15 14.34 -38.98
CA MET A 21 -7.39 14.22 -38.20
C MET A 21 -7.10 14.26 -36.71
N ASP A 22 -7.96 14.89 -35.89
CA ASP A 22 -7.76 15.07 -34.43
C ASP A 22 -9.05 14.85 -33.62
N ASP A 23 -9.89 13.92 -34.02
CA ASP A 23 -11.03 13.46 -33.24
C ASP A 23 -10.67 12.27 -32.34
N GLU A 24 -11.56 11.92 -31.43
CA GLU A 24 -11.36 10.82 -30.45
C GLU A 24 -11.01 9.49 -31.12
N MET A 25 -11.79 9.08 -32.14
CA MET A 25 -11.57 7.80 -32.81
C MET A 25 -10.26 7.77 -33.57
N THR A 26 -9.90 8.88 -34.21
CA THR A 26 -8.62 9.01 -34.94
C THR A 26 -7.42 8.88 -34.00
N ARG A 27 -7.47 9.50 -32.83
CA ARG A 27 -6.41 9.36 -31.81
C ARG A 27 -6.29 7.93 -31.32
N TYR A 28 -7.40 7.28 -31.02
CA TYR A 28 -7.40 5.86 -30.66
C TYR A 28 -6.77 4.99 -31.75
N GLN A 29 -7.21 5.15 -33.00
CA GLN A 29 -6.67 4.39 -34.14
C GLN A 29 -5.17 4.65 -34.37
N ARG A 30 -4.73 5.90 -34.19
CA ARG A 30 -3.30 6.25 -34.28
C ARG A 30 -2.49 5.58 -33.17
N LEU A 31 -2.99 5.58 -31.94
CA LEU A 31 -2.38 4.88 -30.81
C LEU A 31 -2.25 3.39 -31.10
N VAL A 32 -3.31 2.73 -31.62
CA VAL A 32 -3.29 1.33 -32.04
C VAL A 32 -2.21 1.09 -33.09
N CYS A 33 -2.12 1.95 -34.10
CA CYS A 33 -1.13 1.82 -35.18
C CYS A 33 0.31 1.97 -34.66
N LEU A 34 0.57 2.98 -33.85
CA LEU A 34 1.90 3.23 -33.25
C LEU A 34 2.34 2.07 -32.35
N TYR A 35 1.44 1.56 -31.54
CA TYR A 35 1.68 0.37 -30.72
C TYR A 35 2.00 -0.84 -31.58
N GLY A 36 1.19 -1.09 -32.63
CA GLY A 36 1.38 -2.22 -33.53
C GLY A 36 2.65 -2.15 -34.39
N LEU A 37 3.21 -0.94 -34.60
CA LEU A 37 4.50 -0.72 -35.26
C LEU A 37 5.70 -0.86 -34.30
N GLY A 38 5.47 -0.95 -33.00
CA GLY A 38 6.53 -0.94 -31.99
C GLY A 38 7.13 0.46 -31.72
N GLU A 39 6.47 1.52 -32.22
CA GLU A 39 6.88 2.92 -32.01
C GLU A 39 6.39 3.41 -30.63
N TYR A 40 6.83 2.75 -29.55
CA TYR A 40 6.27 2.90 -28.20
C TYR A 40 6.44 4.30 -27.62
N GLN A 41 7.54 5.02 -27.93
CA GLN A 41 7.70 6.41 -27.45
C GLN A 41 6.67 7.34 -28.08
N MET A 42 6.38 7.15 -29.38
CA MET A 42 5.34 7.91 -30.06
C MET A 42 3.95 7.48 -29.60
N ALA A 43 3.74 6.19 -29.35
CA ALA A 43 2.50 5.65 -28.80
C ALA A 43 2.23 6.21 -27.39
N LYS A 44 3.26 6.34 -26.54
CA LYS A 44 3.13 6.98 -25.21
C LYS A 44 2.62 8.42 -25.33
N ALA A 45 3.25 9.21 -26.20
CA ALA A 45 2.85 10.61 -26.40
C ALA A 45 1.40 10.73 -26.95
N GLU A 46 1.01 9.89 -27.89
CA GLU A 46 -0.35 9.86 -28.44
C GLU A 46 -1.35 9.31 -27.40
N GLY A 47 -0.97 8.33 -26.58
CA GLY A 47 -1.78 7.75 -25.52
C GLY A 47 -2.17 8.74 -24.45
N MET A 48 -1.24 9.59 -24.00
CA MET A 48 -1.54 10.70 -23.10
C MET A 48 -2.59 11.66 -23.66
N LEU A 49 -2.44 12.04 -24.93
CA LEU A 49 -3.37 12.96 -25.61
C LEU A 49 -4.72 12.30 -25.87
N ALA A 50 -4.70 11.00 -26.23
CA ALA A 50 -5.91 10.23 -26.45
C ALA A 50 -6.70 10.06 -25.15
N LYS A 51 -6.05 9.66 -24.03
CA LYS A 51 -6.69 9.52 -22.70
C LYS A 51 -7.37 10.82 -22.28
N ALA A 52 -6.74 11.95 -22.48
CA ALA A 52 -7.29 13.26 -22.13
C ALA A 52 -8.54 13.68 -22.93
N LYS A 53 -8.74 13.14 -24.13
CA LYS A 53 -9.85 13.48 -25.03
C LYS A 53 -10.90 12.38 -25.16
N ALA A 54 -10.56 11.16 -24.75
CA ALA A 54 -11.43 9.99 -24.91
C ALA A 54 -12.68 10.08 -24.01
N SER A 55 -13.77 9.58 -24.54
CA SER A 55 -15.06 9.42 -23.87
C SER A 55 -15.63 8.04 -24.14
N ASN A 56 -15.95 7.75 -25.41
CA ASN A 56 -16.50 6.45 -25.81
C ASN A 56 -15.41 5.35 -25.93
N THR A 57 -14.19 5.73 -26.26
CA THR A 57 -13.04 4.85 -26.43
C THR A 57 -12.13 4.85 -25.20
N TYR A 58 -12.56 5.42 -24.08
CA TYR A 58 -11.71 5.71 -22.93
C TYR A 58 -10.96 4.46 -22.44
N TYR A 59 -11.68 3.40 -22.12
CA TYR A 59 -11.07 2.20 -21.57
C TYR A 59 -10.21 1.42 -22.58
N ASP A 60 -10.56 1.49 -23.88
CA ASP A 60 -9.72 0.92 -24.93
C ASP A 60 -8.40 1.68 -25.06
N VAL A 61 -8.46 3.02 -24.99
CA VAL A 61 -7.27 3.90 -24.96
C VAL A 61 -6.40 3.59 -23.75
N VAL A 62 -6.99 3.51 -22.56
CA VAL A 62 -6.26 3.17 -21.32
C VAL A 62 -5.55 1.83 -21.46
N SER A 63 -6.25 0.81 -21.98
CA SER A 63 -5.68 -0.53 -22.16
C SER A 63 -4.41 -0.52 -23.02
N ILE A 64 -4.45 0.19 -24.16
CA ILE A 64 -3.29 0.26 -25.08
C ILE A 64 -2.18 1.17 -24.51
N TYR A 65 -2.57 2.26 -23.83
CA TYR A 65 -1.61 3.15 -23.21
C TYR A 65 -0.82 2.44 -22.12
N VAL A 66 -1.47 1.68 -21.26
CA VAL A 66 -0.82 0.87 -20.23
C VAL A 66 0.05 -0.22 -20.83
N ALA A 67 -0.42 -0.90 -21.91
CA ALA A 67 0.41 -1.85 -22.64
C ALA A 67 1.66 -1.18 -23.23
N THR A 68 1.53 0.06 -23.72
CA THR A 68 2.68 0.84 -24.22
C THR A 68 3.69 1.16 -23.12
N LEU A 69 3.23 1.57 -21.94
CA LEU A 69 4.11 1.83 -20.80
C LEU A 69 4.85 0.58 -20.32
N LYS A 70 4.18 -0.57 -20.36
CA LYS A 70 4.80 -1.88 -20.08
C LYS A 70 5.95 -2.19 -21.02
N GLU A 71 5.77 -1.99 -22.33
CA GLU A 71 6.83 -2.20 -23.35
C GLU A 71 8.01 -1.22 -23.19
N LEU A 72 7.78 -0.06 -22.56
CA LEU A 72 8.81 0.93 -22.21
C LEU A 72 9.45 0.65 -20.86
N GLU A 73 9.04 -0.40 -20.13
CA GLU A 73 9.46 -0.72 -18.76
C GLU A 73 9.12 0.39 -17.75
N GLU A 74 8.15 1.24 -18.05
CA GLU A 74 7.67 2.32 -17.18
C GLU A 74 6.57 1.78 -16.24
N PHE A 75 6.92 0.76 -15.45
CA PHE A 75 5.97 -0.02 -14.66
C PHE A 75 5.26 0.81 -13.59
N GLU A 76 5.94 1.76 -12.94
CA GLU A 76 5.34 2.61 -11.90
C GLU A 76 4.17 3.44 -12.46
N GLU A 77 4.38 4.10 -13.59
CA GLU A 77 3.32 4.91 -14.23
C GLU A 77 2.14 4.00 -14.66
N ALA A 78 2.44 2.84 -15.23
CA ALA A 78 1.42 1.88 -15.66
C ALA A 78 0.59 1.33 -14.50
N ILE A 79 1.23 0.98 -13.37
CA ILE A 79 0.57 0.47 -12.16
C ILE A 79 -0.31 1.56 -11.55
N ASN A 80 0.17 2.79 -11.44
CA ASN A 80 -0.61 3.90 -10.90
C ASN A 80 -1.88 4.15 -11.72
N ILE A 81 -1.78 4.08 -13.06
CA ILE A 81 -2.97 4.20 -13.91
C ILE A 81 -3.96 3.05 -13.65
N MET A 82 -3.48 1.82 -13.51
CA MET A 82 -4.37 0.68 -13.23
C MET A 82 -5.05 0.80 -11.87
N VAL A 83 -4.33 1.25 -10.84
CA VAL A 83 -4.87 1.50 -9.51
C VAL A 83 -5.95 2.59 -9.57
N GLU A 84 -5.67 3.72 -10.24
CA GLU A 84 -6.63 4.81 -10.45
C GLU A 84 -7.92 4.31 -11.12
N GLU A 85 -7.80 3.59 -12.24
CA GLU A 85 -8.97 3.11 -13.00
C GLU A 85 -9.78 2.06 -12.22
N LEU A 86 -9.10 1.14 -11.50
CA LEU A 86 -9.75 0.13 -10.68
C LEU A 86 -10.43 0.69 -9.42
N SER A 87 -10.04 1.89 -8.99
CA SER A 87 -10.66 2.61 -7.87
C SER A 87 -11.92 3.38 -8.28
N MET A 88 -12.20 3.50 -9.59
CA MET A 88 -13.39 4.21 -10.09
C MET A 88 -14.69 3.45 -9.77
N PRO A 89 -15.72 4.10 -9.19
CA PRO A 89 -16.93 3.44 -8.69
C PRO A 89 -17.87 2.90 -9.79
N TYR A 90 -17.59 3.20 -11.07
CA TYR A 90 -18.49 2.86 -12.19
C TYR A 90 -17.78 2.16 -13.36
N ILE A 91 -16.66 1.47 -13.08
CA ILE A 91 -16.04 0.64 -14.11
C ILE A 91 -16.97 -0.51 -14.50
N SER A 92 -17.08 -0.82 -15.79
CA SER A 92 -17.90 -1.96 -16.22
C SER A 92 -17.20 -3.28 -15.89
N TYR A 93 -17.98 -4.31 -15.56
CA TYR A 93 -17.46 -5.65 -15.21
C TYR A 93 -16.46 -6.22 -16.23
N GLU A 94 -16.65 -5.93 -17.52
CA GLU A 94 -15.75 -6.38 -18.60
C GLU A 94 -14.37 -5.73 -18.47
N TYR A 95 -14.31 -4.40 -18.32
CA TYR A 95 -13.04 -3.68 -18.17
C TYR A 95 -12.40 -3.88 -16.80
N GLU A 96 -13.20 -4.05 -15.75
CA GLU A 96 -12.68 -4.42 -14.44
C GLU A 96 -11.86 -5.71 -14.50
N ALA A 97 -12.38 -6.74 -15.18
CA ALA A 97 -11.65 -8.01 -15.36
C ALA A 97 -10.36 -7.84 -16.17
N ILE A 98 -10.39 -7.03 -17.24
CA ILE A 98 -9.23 -6.74 -18.09
C ILE A 98 -8.16 -5.99 -17.29
N PHE A 99 -8.56 -4.96 -16.54
CA PHE A 99 -7.63 -4.11 -15.79
C PHE A 99 -7.04 -4.84 -14.58
N ASN A 100 -7.80 -5.69 -13.89
CA ASN A 100 -7.23 -6.56 -12.85
C ASN A 100 -6.16 -7.50 -13.42
N ALA A 101 -6.40 -8.10 -14.59
CA ALA A 101 -5.42 -8.95 -15.25
C ALA A 101 -4.17 -8.16 -15.71
N ALA A 102 -4.35 -6.95 -16.26
CA ALA A 102 -3.24 -6.08 -16.64
C ALA A 102 -2.42 -5.63 -15.41
N HIS A 103 -3.07 -5.31 -14.29
CA HIS A 103 -2.41 -4.96 -13.04
C HIS A 103 -1.56 -6.13 -12.51
N ASP A 104 -2.11 -7.34 -12.46
CA ASP A 104 -1.35 -8.55 -12.08
C ASP A 104 -0.11 -8.73 -12.95
N GLU A 105 -0.27 -8.55 -14.27
CA GLU A 105 0.83 -8.70 -15.24
C GLU A 105 1.91 -7.63 -15.08
N LEU A 106 1.55 -6.38 -14.79
CA LEU A 106 2.48 -5.29 -14.55
C LEU A 106 3.28 -5.49 -13.26
N LEU A 107 2.63 -5.94 -12.18
CA LEU A 107 3.31 -6.26 -10.93
C LEU A 107 4.33 -7.38 -11.10
N LEU A 108 3.97 -8.41 -11.88
CA LEU A 108 4.89 -9.50 -12.20
C LEU A 108 6.07 -8.99 -13.05
N ALA A 109 5.81 -8.22 -14.11
CA ALA A 109 6.85 -7.68 -14.97
C ALA A 109 7.81 -6.73 -14.22
N LYS A 110 7.28 -5.86 -13.34
CA LYS A 110 8.08 -4.99 -12.46
C LYS A 110 9.00 -5.82 -11.56
N ARG A 111 8.46 -6.89 -10.95
CA ARG A 111 9.24 -7.80 -10.12
C ARG A 111 10.36 -8.45 -10.93
N GLU A 112 10.06 -9.03 -12.10
CA GLU A 112 11.05 -9.67 -12.96
C GLU A 112 12.16 -8.70 -13.42
N ALA A 113 11.81 -7.45 -13.71
CA ALA A 113 12.77 -6.42 -14.09
C ALA A 113 13.69 -6.02 -12.91
N ASN A 114 13.16 -5.96 -11.70
CA ASN A 114 13.93 -5.65 -10.50
C ASN A 114 14.75 -6.85 -9.99
N GLU A 115 14.26 -8.07 -10.20
CA GLU A 115 14.86 -9.33 -9.75
C GLU A 115 15.90 -9.90 -10.71
N GLY A 116 16.58 -9.10 -11.50
CA GLY A 116 17.75 -9.54 -12.27
C GLY A 116 18.79 -10.30 -11.43
N MET A 117 18.55 -10.46 -10.14
CA MET A 117 19.24 -11.31 -9.16
C MET A 117 18.29 -11.70 -8.03
N GLU A 118 18.19 -13.01 -7.85
CA GLU A 118 17.49 -13.74 -6.78
C GLU A 118 16.06 -14.15 -7.11
N ARG A 119 15.98 -15.34 -7.73
CA ARG A 119 14.78 -16.16 -7.72
C ARG A 119 14.45 -16.54 -6.29
N HIS A 120 13.64 -15.77 -5.62
CA HIS A 120 12.88 -16.30 -4.51
C HIS A 120 11.79 -17.19 -5.07
N ASN A 121 12.02 -18.47 -4.95
CA ASN A 121 10.99 -19.48 -5.10
C ASN A 121 9.94 -19.21 -4.04
N ASN A 122 8.85 -18.59 -4.41
CA ASN A 122 7.79 -18.47 -3.59
C ASN A 122 6.61 -18.67 -3.82
N ALA A 123 6.29 -19.10 -3.00
CA ALA A 123 5.60 -19.70 -2.80
C ALA A 123 4.15 -19.79 -2.42
N PHE A 124 3.43 -18.82 -2.12
CA PHE A 124 2.01 -18.93 -1.83
C PHE A 124 1.19 -18.59 -3.08
N SER A 125 0.34 -19.54 -3.50
CA SER A 125 -0.75 -19.24 -4.43
C SER A 125 -1.79 -18.34 -3.75
N LEU A 126 -2.69 -17.73 -4.52
CA LEU A 126 -3.82 -16.98 -3.94
C LEU A 126 -4.65 -17.84 -2.98
N ASP A 127 -4.86 -19.11 -3.31
CA ASP A 127 -5.58 -20.07 -2.46
C ASP A 127 -4.82 -20.34 -1.16
N ASP A 128 -3.48 -20.41 -1.19
CA ASP A 128 -2.66 -20.57 0.01
C ASP A 128 -2.75 -19.33 0.90
N MET A 129 -2.68 -18.13 0.34
CA MET A 129 -2.81 -16.86 1.06
C MET A 129 -4.21 -16.74 1.70
N GLU A 130 -5.26 -17.05 0.96
CA GLU A 130 -6.63 -17.08 1.48
C GLU A 130 -6.74 -18.07 2.65
N ASN A 131 -6.21 -19.28 2.50
CA ASN A 131 -6.21 -20.29 3.55
C ASN A 131 -5.42 -19.85 4.80
N ILE A 132 -4.29 -19.14 4.64
CA ILE A 132 -3.50 -18.59 5.76
C ILE A 132 -4.31 -17.54 6.51
N LEU A 133 -4.95 -16.61 5.81
CA LEU A 133 -5.78 -15.57 6.42
C LEU A 133 -6.99 -16.15 7.16
N MET A 134 -7.61 -17.21 6.61
CA MET A 134 -8.82 -17.82 7.15
C MET A 134 -8.58 -18.77 8.32
N LYS A 135 -7.34 -19.19 8.61
CA LYS A 135 -7.03 -20.05 9.75
C LYS A 135 -7.28 -19.32 11.07
N ASP A 136 -7.95 -19.99 12.02
CA ASP A 136 -8.24 -19.41 13.35
C ASP A 136 -6.95 -18.98 14.09
N LEU A 137 -5.91 -19.84 14.07
CA LEU A 137 -4.58 -19.57 14.62
C LEU A 137 -3.53 -19.81 13.53
N PRO A 138 -3.24 -18.79 12.72
CA PRO A 138 -2.20 -18.91 11.70
C PRO A 138 -0.81 -19.02 12.38
N ASN A 139 0.10 -19.75 11.72
CA ASN A 139 1.50 -19.63 12.07
C ASN A 139 1.95 -18.20 11.71
N GLU A 140 2.47 -17.45 12.66
CA GLU A 140 2.79 -16.04 12.49
C GLU A 140 3.84 -15.81 11.40
N ASP A 141 4.89 -16.63 11.33
CA ASP A 141 5.92 -16.52 10.30
C ASP A 141 5.31 -16.67 8.89
N LEU A 142 4.43 -17.68 8.71
CA LEU A 142 3.75 -17.88 7.43
C LEU A 142 2.76 -16.75 7.11
N LEU A 143 2.12 -16.19 8.13
CA LEU A 143 1.21 -15.05 7.97
C LEU A 143 1.97 -13.82 7.46
N TYR A 144 3.08 -13.45 8.12
CA TYR A 144 3.85 -12.28 7.70
C TYR A 144 4.51 -12.48 6.34
N MET A 145 5.04 -13.67 6.04
CA MET A 145 5.55 -14.00 4.70
C MET A 145 4.45 -13.89 3.62
N ALA A 146 3.23 -14.33 3.94
CA ALA A 146 2.11 -14.21 3.00
C ALA A 146 1.72 -12.74 2.78
N ILE A 147 1.68 -11.93 3.84
CA ILE A 147 1.38 -10.48 3.76
C ILE A 147 2.46 -9.76 2.93
N GLU A 148 3.74 -10.03 3.19
CA GLU A 148 4.84 -9.48 2.41
C GLU A 148 4.71 -9.83 0.92
N GLN A 149 4.35 -11.06 0.60
CA GLN A 149 4.14 -11.46 -0.80
C GLN A 149 2.92 -10.78 -1.42
N MET A 150 1.90 -10.39 -0.63
CA MET A 150 0.72 -9.65 -1.12
C MET A 150 1.07 -8.25 -1.64
N GLU A 151 2.20 -7.63 -1.24
CA GLU A 151 2.66 -6.36 -1.80
C GLU A 151 2.90 -6.43 -3.32
N GLY A 152 3.29 -7.61 -3.81
CA GLY A 152 3.58 -7.83 -5.22
C GLY A 152 2.43 -8.41 -6.05
N ILE A 153 1.20 -8.42 -5.54
CA ILE A 153 0.03 -8.96 -6.25
C ILE A 153 -1.19 -8.06 -6.09
N ASN A 154 -2.15 -8.21 -6.98
CA ASN A 154 -3.45 -7.56 -6.84
C ASN A 154 -4.29 -8.22 -5.74
N ILE A 155 -4.42 -7.53 -4.58
CA ILE A 155 -5.14 -8.06 -3.41
C ILE A 155 -6.66 -8.03 -3.54
N ARG A 156 -7.23 -7.44 -4.60
CA ARG A 156 -8.69 -7.35 -4.77
C ARG A 156 -9.37 -8.72 -4.75
N ARG A 157 -8.68 -9.77 -5.20
CA ARG A 157 -9.16 -11.14 -5.12
C ARG A 157 -9.20 -11.71 -3.71
N LEU A 158 -8.39 -11.18 -2.81
CA LEU A 158 -8.29 -11.61 -1.40
C LEU A 158 -9.18 -10.77 -0.47
N LEU A 159 -9.84 -9.71 -0.95
CA LEU A 159 -10.65 -8.82 -0.12
C LEU A 159 -11.69 -9.55 0.76
N PRO A 160 -12.39 -10.60 0.30
CA PRO A 160 -13.31 -11.34 1.17
C PRO A 160 -12.60 -11.97 2.38
N ALA A 161 -11.42 -12.55 2.19
CA ALA A 161 -10.62 -13.14 3.26
C ALA A 161 -10.02 -12.06 4.18
N ILE A 162 -9.51 -10.96 3.60
CA ILE A 162 -8.99 -9.81 4.35
C ILE A 162 -10.08 -9.20 5.24
N ARG A 163 -11.31 -8.99 4.74
CA ARG A 163 -12.42 -8.48 5.54
C ARG A 163 -12.73 -9.38 6.75
N ASN A 164 -12.73 -10.69 6.55
CA ASN A 164 -12.94 -11.64 7.65
C ASN A 164 -11.80 -11.57 8.67
N PHE A 165 -10.54 -11.49 8.19
CA PHE A 165 -9.36 -11.36 9.04
C PHE A 165 -9.41 -10.09 9.89
N LEU A 166 -9.77 -8.94 9.32
CA LEU A 166 -9.84 -7.66 10.03
C LEU A 166 -10.91 -7.66 11.13
N LYS A 167 -12.03 -8.37 10.93
CA LYS A 167 -13.13 -8.48 11.90
C LYS A 167 -12.87 -9.47 13.02
N ASP A 168 -12.01 -10.46 12.82
CA ASP A 168 -11.74 -11.49 13.82
C ASP A 168 -10.81 -10.93 14.91
N GLU A 169 -11.34 -10.82 16.15
CA GLU A 169 -10.61 -10.29 17.29
C GLU A 169 -9.33 -11.07 17.63
N ASN A 170 -9.30 -12.37 17.32
CA ASN A 170 -8.18 -13.24 17.64
C ASN A 170 -6.98 -13.08 16.67
N LYS A 171 -7.13 -12.31 15.61
CA LYS A 171 -6.04 -12.08 14.66
C LYS A 171 -5.07 -11.00 15.14
N PRO A 172 -3.75 -11.15 14.85
CA PRO A 172 -2.74 -10.23 15.31
C PRO A 172 -3.00 -8.77 14.87
N SER A 173 -2.99 -7.84 15.82
CA SER A 173 -3.26 -6.42 15.58
C SER A 173 -2.26 -5.79 14.59
N PHE A 174 -0.99 -6.22 14.64
CA PHE A 174 0.05 -5.75 13.73
C PHE A 174 -0.25 -6.18 12.28
N ALA A 175 -0.58 -7.46 12.07
CA ALA A 175 -0.93 -7.97 10.75
C ALA A 175 -2.15 -7.27 10.14
N LYS A 176 -3.13 -6.89 10.98
CA LYS A 176 -4.29 -6.12 10.53
C LYS A 176 -3.89 -4.76 9.99
N SER A 177 -2.96 -4.06 10.65
CA SER A 177 -2.47 -2.78 10.16
C SER A 177 -1.69 -2.91 8.86
N LEU A 178 -0.86 -3.92 8.69
CA LEU A 178 -0.17 -4.19 7.43
C LEU A 178 -1.15 -4.43 6.29
N LEU A 179 -2.22 -5.20 6.53
CA LEU A 179 -3.26 -5.42 5.52
C LEU A 179 -4.01 -4.13 5.16
N ILE A 180 -4.24 -3.23 6.13
CA ILE A 180 -4.81 -1.91 5.83
C ILE A 180 -3.85 -1.09 4.95
N GLU A 181 -2.54 -1.08 5.24
CA GLU A 181 -1.56 -0.37 4.41
C GLU A 181 -1.51 -0.91 2.98
N LEU A 182 -1.53 -2.23 2.79
CA LEU A 182 -1.64 -2.83 1.45
C LEU A 182 -2.91 -2.37 0.71
N MET A 183 -4.02 -2.20 1.43
CA MET A 183 -5.25 -1.68 0.83
C MET A 183 -5.17 -0.18 0.53
N ILE A 184 -4.43 0.60 1.34
CA ILE A 184 -4.15 2.02 1.07
C ILE A 184 -3.32 2.14 -0.20
N ASP A 185 -2.23 1.38 -0.31
CA ASP A 185 -1.32 1.42 -1.47
C ASP A 185 -2.01 1.03 -2.78
N GLN A 186 -3.02 0.16 -2.71
CA GLN A 186 -3.82 -0.23 -3.87
C GLN A 186 -5.14 0.56 -4.01
N GLU A 187 -5.30 1.65 -3.27
CA GLU A 187 -6.45 2.56 -3.32
C GLU A 187 -7.79 1.82 -3.27
N ILE A 188 -7.93 0.90 -2.31
CA ILE A 188 -9.19 0.17 -2.10
C ILE A 188 -10.21 1.13 -1.50
N ASP A 189 -11.21 1.53 -2.29
CA ASP A 189 -12.31 2.41 -1.87
C ASP A 189 -13.52 1.61 -1.38
N GLU A 190 -13.37 0.99 -0.22
CA GLU A 190 -14.43 0.25 0.45
C GLU A 190 -14.39 0.45 1.95
N GLU A 191 -15.56 0.59 2.57
CA GLU A 191 -15.67 0.62 4.04
C GLU A 191 -15.33 -0.75 4.62
N MET A 192 -14.32 -0.78 5.48
CA MET A 192 -13.87 -1.96 6.21
C MET A 192 -14.20 -1.85 7.70
N THR A 193 -14.54 -2.96 8.31
CA THR A 193 -14.65 -3.08 9.77
C THR A 193 -13.37 -3.73 10.30
N LEU A 194 -12.70 -3.05 11.20
CA LEU A 194 -11.49 -3.52 11.87
C LEU A 194 -11.78 -3.68 13.36
N VAL A 195 -11.52 -4.85 13.92
CA VAL A 195 -11.66 -5.11 15.37
C VAL A 195 -10.28 -5.31 15.98
N LYS A 196 -9.93 -4.48 16.97
CA LYS A 196 -8.72 -4.61 17.78
C LYS A 196 -9.05 -4.43 19.25
N LYS A 197 -8.67 -5.39 20.09
CA LYS A 197 -8.86 -5.34 21.56
C LYS A 197 -10.32 -5.03 21.96
N GLY A 198 -11.28 -5.67 21.33
CA GLY A 198 -12.70 -5.49 21.58
C GLY A 198 -13.28 -4.17 21.08
N ILE A 199 -12.49 -3.32 20.43
CA ILE A 199 -12.95 -2.06 19.84
C ILE A 199 -13.12 -2.24 18.33
N GLU A 200 -14.29 -1.81 17.84
CA GLU A 200 -14.61 -1.83 16.41
C GLU A 200 -14.34 -0.45 15.80
N TYR A 201 -13.59 -0.43 14.70
CA TYR A 201 -13.26 0.76 13.92
C TYR A 201 -13.82 0.60 12.50
N GLY A 202 -14.49 1.64 11.98
CA GLY A 202 -14.79 1.79 10.57
C GLY A 202 -13.63 2.51 9.89
N ILE A 203 -13.10 1.96 8.80
CA ILE A 203 -12.00 2.54 8.04
C ILE A 203 -12.23 2.34 6.55
N ASN A 204 -12.03 3.39 5.77
CA ASN A 204 -11.93 3.30 4.32
C ASN A 204 -10.47 3.55 3.93
N PRO A 205 -9.76 2.55 3.36
CA PRO A 205 -8.34 2.67 3.02
C PRO A 205 -8.02 3.84 2.10
N SER A 206 -8.87 4.17 1.12
CA SER A 206 -8.63 5.31 0.21
C SER A 206 -8.53 6.68 0.90
N TYR A 207 -9.03 6.80 2.13
CA TYR A 207 -9.01 8.06 2.89
C TYR A 207 -8.16 7.96 4.16
N ALA A 208 -7.59 6.79 4.43
CA ALA A 208 -6.81 6.53 5.62
C ALA A 208 -5.34 6.94 5.42
N PRO A 209 -4.70 7.54 6.40
CA PRO A 209 -3.27 7.80 6.33
C PRO A 209 -2.48 6.50 6.55
N LEU A 210 -1.30 6.38 5.96
CA LEU A 210 -0.32 5.35 6.34
C LEU A 210 0.03 5.49 7.82
N VAL A 211 0.32 4.35 8.47
CA VAL A 211 0.57 4.28 9.92
C VAL A 211 1.67 5.25 10.35
N LEU A 212 2.81 5.25 9.65
CA LEU A 212 3.97 6.06 10.02
C LEU A 212 3.93 7.49 9.45
N ASN A 213 3.01 7.82 8.56
CA ASN A 213 2.88 9.16 7.99
C ASN A 213 1.99 10.08 8.84
N GLN A 214 1.51 9.62 9.98
CA GLN A 214 0.73 10.43 10.90
C GLN A 214 1.65 11.36 11.71
N GLU A 215 1.20 12.60 11.97
CA GLU A 215 1.93 13.61 12.72
C GLU A 215 2.32 13.13 14.14
N VAL A 216 1.51 12.29 14.75
CA VAL A 216 1.73 11.72 16.09
C VAL A 216 3.07 10.98 16.18
N GLY A 217 3.41 10.14 15.18
CA GLY A 217 4.67 9.40 15.16
C GLY A 217 5.88 10.33 15.18
N GLY A 218 5.89 11.34 14.31
CA GLY A 218 6.96 12.34 14.24
C GLY A 218 7.09 13.16 15.52
N THR A 219 5.97 13.53 16.15
CA THR A 219 5.98 14.32 17.39
C THR A 219 6.54 13.51 18.56
N ILE A 220 6.10 12.25 18.74
CA ILE A 220 6.64 11.37 19.79
C ILE A 220 8.12 11.06 19.55
N LEU A 221 8.52 10.84 18.29
CA LEU A 221 9.91 10.61 17.93
C LEU A 221 10.82 11.80 18.27
N ASN A 222 10.35 13.02 18.02
CA ASN A 222 11.07 14.23 18.42
C ASN A 222 11.25 14.32 19.94
N LEU A 223 10.23 13.99 20.73
CA LEU A 223 10.33 13.95 22.20
C LEU A 223 11.36 12.92 22.66
N LEU A 224 11.42 11.76 22.04
CA LEU A 224 12.42 10.73 22.32
C LEU A 224 13.83 11.19 21.93
N SER A 225 13.98 11.84 20.77
CA SER A 225 15.27 12.39 20.30
C SER A 225 15.81 13.43 21.31
N GLU A 226 15.00 14.42 21.69
CA GLU A 226 15.35 15.45 22.67
C GLU A 226 15.78 14.86 24.02
N GLY A 227 15.16 13.72 24.41
CA GLY A 227 15.41 13.10 25.72
C GLY A 227 16.59 12.11 25.77
N ILE A 228 16.96 11.49 24.63
CA ILE A 228 17.84 10.31 24.66
C ILE A 228 18.98 10.38 23.65
N GLU A 229 18.77 10.96 22.45
CA GLU A 229 19.64 10.75 21.28
C GLU A 229 21.09 11.17 21.53
N ASP A 230 21.30 12.33 22.15
CA ASP A 230 22.64 12.87 22.43
C ASP A 230 23.40 12.03 23.47
N ASP A 231 22.67 11.49 24.47
CA ASP A 231 23.27 10.74 25.59
C ASP A 231 23.43 9.26 25.29
N ASN A 232 22.47 8.66 24.58
CA ASN A 232 22.47 7.24 24.24
C ASN A 232 21.80 6.97 22.88
N PRO A 233 22.52 7.15 21.75
CA PRO A 233 21.97 6.93 20.41
C PRO A 233 21.47 5.50 20.16
N SER A 234 22.06 4.50 20.83
CA SER A 234 21.63 3.10 20.69
C SER A 234 20.27 2.86 21.35
N LEU A 235 20.04 3.44 22.53
CA LEU A 235 18.75 3.37 23.19
C LEU A 235 17.68 4.13 22.40
N TYR A 236 18.04 5.30 21.87
CA TYR A 236 17.15 6.06 20.98
C TYR A 236 16.69 5.22 19.78
N SER A 237 17.61 4.56 19.08
CA SER A 237 17.26 3.70 17.93
C SER A 237 16.33 2.55 18.31
N LEU A 238 16.47 1.97 19.50
CA LEU A 238 15.55 0.95 20.00
C LEU A 238 14.18 1.52 20.35
N CYS A 239 14.13 2.72 20.93
CA CYS A 239 12.88 3.43 21.21
C CYS A 239 12.13 3.79 19.92
N GLU A 240 12.85 4.24 18.88
CA GLU A 240 12.29 4.51 17.55
C GLU A 240 11.66 3.25 16.93
N GLN A 241 12.40 2.14 16.93
CA GLN A 241 11.88 0.86 16.42
C GLN A 241 10.63 0.42 17.19
N PHE A 242 10.65 0.57 18.51
CA PHE A 242 9.51 0.21 19.33
C PHE A 242 8.31 1.15 19.12
N LEU A 243 8.55 2.46 18.97
CA LEU A 243 7.49 3.42 18.62
C LEU A 243 6.80 3.04 17.31
N ASN A 244 7.57 2.71 16.29
CA ASN A 244 7.01 2.28 15.00
C ASN A 244 6.12 1.04 15.20
N PHE A 245 6.61 0.03 15.91
CA PHE A 245 5.82 -1.16 16.24
C PHE A 245 4.54 -0.82 17.03
N TYR A 246 4.65 0.01 18.06
CA TYR A 246 3.51 0.47 18.85
C TYR A 246 2.44 1.15 17.99
N LEU A 247 2.84 2.04 17.06
CA LEU A 247 1.90 2.71 16.17
C LEU A 247 1.11 1.73 15.31
N TYR A 248 1.75 0.69 14.77
CA TYR A 248 1.05 -0.37 14.05
C TYR A 248 0.06 -1.14 14.93
N LEU A 249 0.40 -1.39 16.18
CA LEU A 249 -0.48 -2.11 17.10
C LEU A 249 -1.74 -1.33 17.46
N VAL A 250 -1.61 0.00 17.68
CA VAL A 250 -2.73 0.84 18.09
C VAL A 250 -3.55 1.41 16.93
N TYR A 251 -2.99 1.50 15.73
CA TYR A 251 -3.69 2.02 14.55
C TYR A 251 -5.01 1.28 14.31
N PRO A 252 -6.12 1.95 13.97
CA PRO A 252 -6.30 3.38 13.70
C PRO A 252 -6.82 4.19 14.91
N LYS A 253 -6.49 3.78 16.13
CA LYS A 253 -6.86 4.54 17.35
C LYS A 253 -6.28 5.95 17.26
N TYR A 254 -7.13 6.97 17.41
CA TYR A 254 -6.66 8.33 17.56
C TYR A 254 -5.91 8.48 18.90
N ILE A 255 -4.75 9.10 18.85
CA ILE A 255 -3.91 9.41 20.01
C ILE A 255 -4.00 10.93 20.24
N ASP A 256 -4.44 11.34 21.42
CA ASP A 256 -4.55 12.73 21.79
C ASP A 256 -3.19 13.38 22.07
N ASP A 257 -3.06 14.69 21.82
CA ASP A 257 -1.81 15.43 21.99
C ASP A 257 -1.24 15.36 23.41
N TYR A 258 -2.09 15.30 24.42
CA TYR A 258 -1.65 15.15 25.81
C TYR A 258 -1.10 13.76 26.14
N ASP A 259 -1.37 12.76 25.33
CA ASP A 259 -0.81 11.41 25.46
C ASP A 259 0.62 11.30 24.91
N TYR A 260 1.09 12.22 24.07
CA TYR A 260 2.37 12.11 23.38
C TYR A 260 3.55 12.04 24.36
N ARG A 261 3.59 12.89 25.38
CA ARG A 261 4.65 12.88 26.40
C ARG A 261 4.61 11.64 27.28
N PRO A 262 3.46 11.22 27.83
CA PRO A 262 3.35 9.96 28.55
C PRO A 262 3.74 8.73 27.72
N ILE A 263 3.40 8.68 26.43
CA ILE A 263 3.81 7.58 25.54
C ILE A 263 5.32 7.59 25.32
N ALA A 264 5.94 8.74 25.01
CA ALA A 264 7.39 8.85 24.84
C ALA A 264 8.12 8.42 26.14
N ALA A 265 7.67 8.90 27.30
CA ALA A 265 8.20 8.55 28.62
C ALA A 265 8.08 7.05 28.90
N ALA A 266 6.92 6.44 28.62
CA ALA A 266 6.68 5.02 28.86
C ALA A 266 7.54 4.16 27.93
N ILE A 267 7.70 4.52 26.65
CA ILE A 267 8.58 3.82 25.71
C ILE A 267 10.03 3.90 26.18
N HIS A 268 10.52 5.10 26.54
CA HIS A 268 11.88 5.26 27.03
C HIS A 268 12.14 4.36 28.27
N TYR A 269 11.28 4.46 29.29
CA TYR A 269 11.41 3.68 30.50
C TYR A 269 11.33 2.18 30.25
N HIS A 270 10.42 1.74 29.39
CA HIS A 270 10.22 0.33 29.03
C HIS A 270 11.46 -0.24 28.36
N ILE A 271 11.96 0.43 27.32
CA ILE A 271 13.12 -0.04 26.56
C ILE A 271 14.40 0.04 27.40
N ALA A 272 14.59 1.08 28.22
CA ALA A 272 15.70 1.14 29.14
C ALA A 272 15.69 -0.04 30.14
N SER A 273 14.51 -0.36 30.68
CA SER A 273 14.34 -1.52 31.58
C SER A 273 14.67 -2.85 30.88
N MET A 274 14.26 -3.05 29.63
CA MET A 274 14.59 -4.23 28.84
C MET A 274 16.08 -4.35 28.56
N GLN A 275 16.77 -3.23 28.42
CA GLN A 275 18.23 -3.17 28.21
C GLN A 275 19.04 -3.20 29.51
N TYR A 276 18.37 -3.39 30.67
CA TYR A 276 19.01 -3.35 31.99
C TYR A 276 19.74 -2.04 32.29
N ILE A 277 19.25 -0.94 31.70
CA ILE A 277 19.70 0.41 32.01
C ILE A 277 18.95 0.88 33.24
N ASP A 278 19.71 1.22 34.27
CA ASP A 278 19.15 1.72 35.53
C ASP A 278 18.71 3.18 35.36
N ILE A 279 17.40 3.41 35.41
CA ILE A 279 16.80 4.73 35.29
C ILE A 279 15.61 4.82 36.24
N GLU A 280 15.57 5.88 37.05
CA GLU A 280 14.47 6.08 37.98
C GLU A 280 13.26 6.72 37.29
N LEU A 281 12.06 6.32 37.71
CA LEU A 281 10.83 6.88 37.15
C LEU A 281 10.69 8.39 37.39
N ASP A 282 11.31 8.90 38.46
CA ASP A 282 11.37 10.32 38.79
C ASP A 282 12.17 11.13 37.77
N ASP A 283 13.25 10.53 37.23
CA ASP A 283 14.07 11.14 36.17
C ASP A 283 13.30 11.22 34.85
N ILE A 284 12.53 10.19 34.56
CA ILE A 284 11.67 10.13 33.35
C ILE A 284 10.53 11.14 33.44
N GLU A 285 9.86 11.24 34.61
CA GLU A 285 8.81 12.25 34.90
C GLU A 285 9.33 13.67 34.64
N TYR A 286 10.51 13.97 35.19
CA TYR A 286 11.16 15.25 34.99
C TYR A 286 11.53 15.52 33.53
N LEU A 287 12.13 14.52 32.86
CA LEU A 287 12.63 14.64 31.49
C LEU A 287 11.49 14.95 30.50
N TYR A 288 10.36 14.25 30.61
CA TYR A 288 9.23 14.39 29.66
C TYR A 288 8.17 15.39 30.17
N ASN A 289 8.30 15.91 31.38
CA ASN A 289 7.35 16.85 32.00
C ASN A 289 5.90 16.34 31.89
N CYS A 290 5.66 15.13 32.40
CA CYS A 290 4.36 14.48 32.52
C CYS A 290 4.28 13.69 33.83
N ASP A 291 3.08 13.42 34.33
CA ASP A 291 2.89 12.82 35.66
C ASP A 291 3.20 11.31 35.66
N LYS A 292 3.76 10.79 36.76
CA LYS A 292 4.06 9.36 36.94
C LYS A 292 2.85 8.46 36.71
N GLU A 293 1.67 8.88 37.12
CA GLU A 293 0.43 8.13 36.97
C GLU A 293 0.13 7.92 35.50
N GLU A 294 0.31 8.94 34.65
CA GLU A 294 0.13 8.90 33.21
C GLU A 294 1.15 7.97 32.57
N ILE A 295 2.42 8.05 32.97
CA ILE A 295 3.49 7.16 32.49
C ILE A 295 3.16 5.70 32.79
N LEU A 296 2.75 5.40 34.04
CA LEU A 296 2.41 4.04 34.45
C LEU A 296 1.18 3.50 33.74
N GLU A 297 0.20 4.34 33.44
CA GLU A 297 -0.96 3.97 32.62
C GLU A 297 -0.52 3.54 31.22
N LYS A 298 0.28 4.37 30.53
CA LYS A 298 0.80 4.04 29.21
C LYS A 298 1.74 2.84 29.20
N LEU A 299 2.53 2.67 30.25
CA LEU A 299 3.38 1.51 30.43
C LEU A 299 2.56 0.19 30.55
N ASN A 300 1.42 0.27 31.26
CA ASN A 300 0.52 -0.88 31.33
C ASN A 300 -0.15 -1.16 29.98
N GLU A 301 -0.60 -0.11 29.25
CA GLU A 301 -1.13 -0.26 27.89
C GLU A 301 -0.11 -0.94 26.98
N ILE A 302 1.17 -0.52 27.03
CA ILE A 302 2.27 -1.10 26.27
C ILE A 302 2.44 -2.59 26.60
N LYS A 303 2.51 -2.94 27.88
CA LYS A 303 2.65 -4.33 28.32
C LYS A 303 1.50 -5.24 27.90
N GLU A 304 0.27 -4.73 27.93
CA GLU A 304 -0.92 -5.47 27.44
C GLU A 304 -0.94 -5.65 25.93
N ILE A 305 -0.17 -4.86 25.19
CA ILE A 305 -0.05 -4.94 23.74
C ILE A 305 0.98 -5.99 23.31
N GLU A 306 2.05 -6.16 24.09
CA GLU A 306 3.14 -7.11 23.79
C GLU A 306 2.75 -8.58 24.05
N TYR A 307 1.69 -8.82 24.82
CA TYR A 307 1.19 -10.17 25.17
C TYR A 307 -0.24 -10.40 24.63
#